data_5b1dba16ef02479213248d34e7542194
#
_entry.id   5b1dba16ef02479213248d34e7542194
#
_cell.length_a   1.000
_cell.length_b   1.000
_cell.length_c   1.000
_cell.angle_alpha   90.00
_cell.angle_beta   90.00
_cell.angle_gamma   90.00
#
_symmetry.space_group_name_H-M   'P 1'
#
loop_
_entity.id
_entity.type
_entity.pdbx_description
1 polymer ?
#
loop_
_entity_poly.entity_id
_entity_poly.type
_entity_poly.pdbx_seq_one_letter_code
_entity_poly.pdbx_strand_id
1 'polypeptide(L)'
;ELLPAGEAAADEKIHARSVQLSSETHKLIAGIDLVEGEGSVVTPVEYKRGRPRDGAEGPEAWDADRVQVCVQALVLRDNGFTVNEAVVYYDSTKQRVRIPIDEVLVTQTLDTVSRARAAATAGLIPPPLIDSPKCPRCSLVGICLPDETAAMMRFRQEARGDDRQLTLFEPPEEA
;
A
#
# COMPACT_ATOMS: atom_id res chain seq x y z
N GLU A 1 -13.40 16.31 -14.96
CA GLU A 1 -14.41 15.28 -14.68
C GLU A 1 -14.17 14.12 -15.64
N LEU A 2 -14.03 12.89 -15.14
CA LEU A 2 -13.83 11.72 -15.97
C LEU A 2 -15.21 11.18 -16.36
N LEU A 3 -15.56 11.25 -17.63
CA LEU A 3 -16.81 10.69 -18.13
C LEU A 3 -16.75 9.15 -18.06
N PRO A 4 -17.88 8.47 -17.79
CA PRO A 4 -17.95 7.01 -17.86
C PRO A 4 -17.55 6.52 -19.27
N ALA A 5 -16.84 5.41 -19.34
CA ALA A 5 -16.23 4.89 -20.59
C ALA A 5 -17.21 4.68 -21.76
N GLY A 6 -18.51 4.61 -21.51
CA GLY A 6 -19.54 4.50 -22.56
C GLY A 6 -19.88 5.81 -23.27
N GLU A 7 -19.38 6.96 -22.80
CA GLU A 7 -19.70 8.28 -23.35
C GLU A 7 -18.50 8.94 -24.06
N ALA A 8 -17.28 8.38 -23.93
CA ALA A 8 -16.10 8.89 -24.62
C ALA A 8 -16.11 8.47 -26.09
N ALA A 9 -15.89 9.43 -27.01
CA ALA A 9 -15.68 9.12 -28.42
C ALA A 9 -14.38 8.34 -28.62
N ALA A 10 -14.32 7.44 -29.62
CA ALA A 10 -13.19 6.52 -29.81
C ALA A 10 -11.82 7.19 -29.95
N ASP A 11 -11.77 8.47 -30.36
CA ASP A 11 -10.54 9.24 -30.58
C ASP A 11 -10.36 10.39 -29.57
N GLU A 12 -11.13 10.41 -28.48
CA GLU A 12 -11.01 11.47 -27.48
C GLU A 12 -9.78 11.23 -26.58
N LYS A 13 -8.85 12.20 -26.56
CA LYS A 13 -7.70 12.17 -25.66
C LYS A 13 -8.12 12.50 -24.25
N ILE A 14 -7.86 11.56 -23.35
CA ILE A 14 -8.12 11.70 -21.92
C ILE A 14 -6.86 12.20 -21.22
N HIS A 15 -6.99 13.30 -20.47
CA HIS A 15 -5.97 13.83 -19.59
C HIS A 15 -6.65 14.43 -18.36
N ALA A 16 -7.01 13.56 -17.40
CA ALA A 16 -7.74 13.95 -16.20
C ALA A 16 -6.86 13.88 -14.96
N ARG A 17 -6.91 14.91 -14.11
CA ARG A 17 -6.10 15.03 -12.88
C ARG A 17 -6.96 14.89 -11.64
N SER A 18 -6.36 14.37 -10.55
CA SER A 18 -6.98 14.26 -9.22
C SER A 18 -8.33 13.55 -9.28
N VAL A 19 -8.36 12.43 -9.99
CA VAL A 19 -9.56 11.61 -10.20
C VAL A 19 -9.80 10.75 -8.97
N GLN A 20 -11.03 10.71 -8.47
CA GLN A 20 -11.43 9.79 -7.41
C GLN A 20 -12.57 8.91 -7.91
N LEU A 21 -12.36 7.61 -7.87
CA LEU A 21 -13.31 6.59 -8.31
C LEU A 21 -13.41 5.48 -7.26
N SER A 22 -14.52 4.74 -7.33
CA SER A 22 -14.77 3.56 -6.51
C SER A 22 -15.05 2.33 -7.35
N SER A 23 -14.73 1.17 -6.80
CA SER A 23 -15.07 -0.14 -7.34
C SER A 23 -16.02 -0.84 -6.38
N GLU A 24 -17.22 -1.13 -6.83
CA GLU A 24 -18.20 -1.91 -6.08
C GLU A 24 -17.82 -3.40 -6.04
N THR A 25 -17.23 -3.91 -7.11
CA THR A 25 -16.78 -5.31 -7.22
C THR A 25 -15.70 -5.63 -6.19
N HIS A 26 -14.70 -4.76 -6.08
CA HIS A 26 -13.56 -4.96 -5.18
C HIS A 26 -13.73 -4.24 -3.84
N LYS A 27 -14.76 -3.40 -3.68
CA LYS A 27 -14.97 -2.55 -2.50
C LYS A 27 -13.76 -1.65 -2.22
N LEU A 28 -13.26 -1.02 -3.27
CA LEU A 28 -12.09 -0.16 -3.25
C LEU A 28 -12.45 1.27 -3.63
N ILE A 29 -11.71 2.22 -3.08
CA ILE A 29 -11.71 3.62 -3.51
C ILE A 29 -10.28 3.98 -3.86
N ALA A 30 -10.07 4.63 -5.01
CA ALA A 30 -8.77 5.10 -5.43
C ALA A 30 -8.78 6.59 -5.76
N GLY A 31 -7.79 7.31 -5.24
CA GLY A 31 -7.37 8.60 -5.77
C GLY A 31 -6.28 8.37 -6.81
N ILE A 32 -6.39 9.01 -7.96
CA ILE A 32 -5.47 8.88 -9.09
C ILE A 32 -4.97 10.26 -9.44
N ASP A 33 -3.65 10.46 -9.42
CA ASP A 33 -3.06 11.78 -9.65
C ASP A 33 -3.32 12.26 -11.09
N LEU A 34 -3.16 11.33 -12.05
CA LEU A 34 -3.37 11.61 -13.46
C LEU A 34 -3.85 10.34 -14.19
N VAL A 35 -4.81 10.50 -15.09
CA VAL A 35 -5.24 9.47 -16.04
C VAL A 35 -4.95 9.99 -17.45
N GLU A 36 -4.13 9.26 -18.19
CA GLU A 36 -3.78 9.53 -19.58
C GLU A 36 -4.39 8.43 -20.47
N GLY A 37 -4.87 8.77 -21.67
CA GLY A 37 -5.37 7.74 -22.57
C GLY A 37 -6.11 8.27 -23.78
N GLU A 38 -6.76 7.36 -24.50
CA GLU A 38 -7.55 7.65 -25.69
C GLU A 38 -8.76 6.71 -25.73
N GLY A 39 -9.94 7.27 -25.92
CA GLY A 39 -11.19 6.51 -25.87
C GLY A 39 -11.36 5.77 -24.54
N SER A 40 -11.54 4.45 -24.60
CA SER A 40 -11.70 3.61 -23.41
C SER A 40 -10.37 3.07 -22.85
N VAL A 41 -9.25 3.26 -23.55
CA VAL A 41 -7.95 2.74 -23.11
C VAL A 41 -7.20 3.82 -22.34
N VAL A 42 -6.98 3.57 -21.05
CA VAL A 42 -6.37 4.56 -20.16
C VAL A 42 -5.22 3.96 -19.34
N THR A 43 -4.31 4.83 -18.93
CA THR A 43 -3.14 4.54 -18.11
C THR A 43 -3.15 5.45 -16.90
N PRO A 44 -3.33 4.95 -15.67
CA PRO A 44 -3.14 5.74 -14.46
C PRO A 44 -1.67 6.08 -14.26
N VAL A 45 -1.40 7.31 -13.84
CA VAL A 45 -0.05 7.82 -13.55
C VAL A 45 -0.03 8.33 -12.12
N GLU A 46 0.82 7.73 -11.30
CA GLU A 46 1.06 8.09 -9.90
C GLU A 46 2.35 8.89 -9.77
N TYR A 47 2.32 9.98 -9.01
CA TYR A 47 3.49 10.84 -8.77
C TYR A 47 4.14 10.54 -7.42
N LYS A 48 5.44 10.22 -7.43
CA LYS A 48 6.25 9.97 -6.23
C LYS A 48 7.41 10.94 -6.13
N ARG A 49 7.63 11.52 -4.96
CA ARG A 49 8.77 12.43 -4.71
C ARG A 49 10.11 11.70 -4.67
N GLY A 50 10.10 10.41 -4.30
CA GLY A 50 11.28 9.57 -4.16
C GLY A 50 11.94 9.19 -5.48
N ARG A 51 12.70 8.10 -5.44
CA ARG A 51 13.35 7.46 -6.60
C ARG A 51 12.87 6.01 -6.71
N PRO A 52 12.90 5.42 -7.92
CA PRO A 52 12.69 4.00 -8.09
C PRO A 52 13.79 3.19 -7.39
N ARG A 53 13.60 1.89 -7.24
CA ARG A 53 14.67 0.97 -6.86
C ARG A 53 15.48 0.60 -8.09
N ASP A 54 16.74 0.22 -7.86
CA ASP A 54 17.58 -0.34 -8.91
C ASP A 54 17.18 -1.82 -9.10
N GLY A 55 16.67 -2.17 -10.25
CA GLY A 55 16.34 -3.54 -10.65
C GLY A 55 17.38 -4.13 -11.60
N ALA A 56 17.22 -5.42 -11.93
CA ALA A 56 18.18 -6.12 -12.81
C ALA A 56 18.19 -5.59 -14.25
N GLU A 57 17.04 -5.10 -14.73
CA GLU A 57 16.87 -4.60 -16.11
C GLU A 57 16.70 -3.08 -16.17
N GLY A 58 16.90 -2.38 -15.05
CA GLY A 58 16.74 -0.93 -14.96
C GLY A 58 15.89 -0.48 -13.78
N PRO A 59 15.39 0.76 -13.79
CA PRO A 59 14.61 1.30 -12.69
C PRO A 59 13.27 0.57 -12.53
N GLU A 60 13.01 0.10 -11.32
CA GLU A 60 11.78 -0.60 -10.95
C GLU A 60 10.99 0.16 -9.90
N ALA A 61 9.67 0.05 -9.96
CA ALA A 61 8.80 0.58 -8.92
C ALA A 61 8.88 -0.27 -7.64
N TRP A 62 8.74 0.37 -6.50
CA TRP A 62 8.62 -0.31 -5.21
C TRP A 62 7.34 -1.14 -5.15
N ASP A 63 7.36 -2.25 -4.41
CA ASP A 63 6.21 -3.16 -4.35
C ASP A 63 4.93 -2.45 -3.85
N ALA A 64 5.07 -1.53 -2.90
CA ALA A 64 3.94 -0.71 -2.43
C ALA A 64 3.38 0.19 -3.54
N ASP A 65 4.24 0.77 -4.38
CA ASP A 65 3.80 1.62 -5.51
C ASP A 65 3.13 0.76 -6.59
N ARG A 66 3.66 -0.46 -6.85
CA ARG A 66 3.03 -1.41 -7.78
C ARG A 66 1.63 -1.81 -7.34
N VAL A 67 1.45 -2.13 -6.07
CA VAL A 67 0.14 -2.44 -5.50
C VAL A 67 -0.80 -1.24 -5.61
N GLN A 68 -0.33 -0.04 -5.30
CA GLN A 68 -1.14 1.18 -5.38
C GLN A 68 -1.66 1.43 -6.80
N VAL A 69 -0.80 1.40 -7.81
CA VAL A 69 -1.24 1.64 -9.19
C VAL A 69 -2.08 0.50 -9.74
N CYS A 70 -1.89 -0.73 -9.25
CA CYS A 70 -2.77 -1.84 -9.58
C CYS A 70 -4.18 -1.65 -9.01
N VAL A 71 -4.32 -1.16 -7.77
CA VAL A 71 -5.62 -0.76 -7.20
C VAL A 71 -6.28 0.30 -8.09
N GLN A 72 -5.55 1.32 -8.52
CA GLN A 72 -6.06 2.36 -9.42
C GLN A 72 -6.55 1.75 -10.75
N ALA A 73 -5.78 0.82 -11.32
CA ALA A 73 -6.15 0.11 -12.54
C ALA A 73 -7.41 -0.74 -12.38
N LEU A 74 -7.55 -1.47 -11.26
CA LEU A 74 -8.75 -2.27 -10.97
C LEU A 74 -9.99 -1.40 -10.83
N VAL A 75 -9.88 -0.26 -10.14
CA VAL A 75 -10.97 0.68 -10.00
C VAL A 75 -11.37 1.29 -11.37
N LEU A 76 -10.41 1.65 -12.22
CA LEU A 76 -10.68 2.12 -13.57
C LEU A 76 -11.36 1.04 -14.42
N ARG A 77 -10.89 -0.22 -14.36
CA ARG A 77 -11.52 -1.35 -15.07
C ARG A 77 -12.98 -1.57 -14.66
N ASP A 78 -13.26 -1.45 -13.36
CA ASP A 78 -14.63 -1.61 -12.84
C ASP A 78 -15.56 -0.45 -13.25
N ASN A 79 -14.98 0.69 -13.61
CA ASN A 79 -15.69 1.83 -14.19
C ASN A 79 -15.71 1.82 -15.73
N GLY A 80 -15.42 0.70 -16.38
CA GLY A 80 -15.58 0.45 -17.80
C GLY A 80 -14.38 0.83 -18.68
N PHE A 81 -13.24 1.22 -18.09
CA PHE A 81 -12.03 1.51 -18.85
C PHE A 81 -11.18 0.26 -19.08
N THR A 82 -10.42 0.24 -20.16
CA THR A 82 -9.39 -0.76 -20.43
C THR A 82 -8.05 -0.22 -19.91
N VAL A 83 -7.41 -0.97 -19.00
CA VAL A 83 -6.12 -0.60 -18.41
C VAL A 83 -5.16 -1.77 -18.57
N ASN A 84 -4.13 -1.61 -19.42
CA ASN A 84 -3.12 -2.63 -19.67
C ASN A 84 -1.87 -2.40 -18.83
N GLU A 85 -1.55 -1.16 -18.55
CA GLU A 85 -0.38 -0.74 -17.77
C GLU A 85 -0.71 0.47 -16.89
N ALA A 86 0.14 0.70 -15.91
CA ALA A 86 0.18 1.91 -15.11
C ALA A 86 1.58 2.52 -15.14
N VAL A 87 1.71 3.77 -14.72
CA VAL A 87 2.98 4.47 -14.64
C VAL A 87 3.19 5.03 -13.25
N VAL A 88 4.39 4.84 -12.71
CA VAL A 88 4.86 5.62 -11.55
C VAL A 88 5.91 6.62 -12.02
N TYR A 89 5.64 7.90 -11.79
CA TYR A 89 6.58 8.98 -12.07
C TYR A 89 7.33 9.37 -10.82
N TYR A 90 8.65 9.17 -10.83
CA TYR A 90 9.54 9.53 -9.73
C TYR A 90 10.17 10.90 -9.97
N ASP A 91 9.73 11.89 -9.20
CA ASP A 91 10.11 13.30 -9.42
C ASP A 91 11.59 13.58 -9.18
N SER A 92 12.21 12.93 -8.19
CA SER A 92 13.64 13.15 -7.89
C SER A 92 14.58 12.76 -9.03
N THR A 93 14.19 11.78 -9.84
CA THR A 93 14.99 11.24 -10.96
C THR A 93 14.36 11.55 -12.33
N LYS A 94 13.16 12.15 -12.36
CA LYS A 94 12.38 12.43 -13.57
C LYS A 94 12.12 11.19 -14.42
N GLN A 95 11.99 10.03 -13.77
CA GLN A 95 11.81 8.74 -14.42
C GLN A 95 10.34 8.30 -14.39
N ARG A 96 9.87 7.78 -15.52
CA ARG A 96 8.58 7.09 -15.65
C ARG A 96 8.84 5.57 -15.67
N VAL A 97 8.36 4.87 -14.67
CA VAL A 97 8.44 3.40 -14.60
C VAL A 97 7.09 2.83 -15.01
N ARG A 98 7.07 2.07 -16.11
CA ARG A 98 5.87 1.39 -16.61
C ARG A 98 5.69 0.07 -15.89
N ILE A 99 4.46 -0.24 -15.53
CA ILE A 99 4.09 -1.43 -14.76
C ILE A 99 2.95 -2.13 -15.51
N PRO A 100 3.18 -3.29 -16.12
CA PRO A 100 2.10 -4.10 -16.69
C PRO A 100 1.10 -4.52 -15.60
N ILE A 101 -0.17 -4.41 -15.89
CA ILE A 101 -1.25 -4.84 -14.98
C ILE A 101 -1.68 -6.26 -15.40
N ASP A 102 -0.80 -7.21 -15.12
CA ASP A 102 -0.99 -8.62 -15.39
C ASP A 102 -1.74 -9.35 -14.24
N GLU A 103 -2.11 -10.60 -14.48
CA GLU A 103 -2.84 -11.42 -13.51
C GLU A 103 -2.05 -11.70 -12.24
N VAL A 104 -0.72 -11.76 -12.33
CA VAL A 104 0.15 -11.99 -11.17
C VAL A 104 0.08 -10.80 -10.23
N LEU A 105 0.24 -9.58 -10.77
CA LEU A 105 0.16 -8.36 -9.97
C LEU A 105 -1.25 -8.15 -9.42
N VAL A 106 -2.29 -8.44 -10.20
CA VAL A 106 -3.68 -8.37 -9.74
C VAL A 106 -3.91 -9.31 -8.55
N THR A 107 -3.49 -10.56 -8.65
CA THR A 107 -3.62 -11.54 -7.57
C THR A 107 -2.89 -11.11 -6.31
N GLN A 108 -1.65 -10.65 -6.43
CA GLN A 108 -0.85 -10.13 -5.31
C GLN A 108 -1.51 -8.90 -4.66
N THR A 109 -2.09 -8.03 -5.47
CA THR A 109 -2.79 -6.83 -4.99
C THR A 109 -4.03 -7.19 -4.20
N LEU A 110 -4.87 -8.09 -4.72
CA LEU A 110 -6.09 -8.52 -4.03
C LEU A 110 -5.80 -9.28 -2.73
N ASP A 111 -4.75 -10.12 -2.70
CA ASP A 111 -4.26 -10.74 -1.47
C ASP A 111 -3.82 -9.67 -0.44
N THR A 112 -3.06 -8.68 -0.88
CA THR A 112 -2.62 -7.57 -0.03
C THR A 112 -3.80 -6.79 0.55
N VAL A 113 -4.81 -6.50 -0.26
CA VAL A 113 -6.06 -5.83 0.18
C VAL A 113 -6.79 -6.69 1.21
N SER A 114 -6.90 -8.00 0.96
CA SER A 114 -7.54 -8.94 1.88
C SER A 114 -6.84 -8.97 3.24
N ARG A 115 -5.51 -9.07 3.24
CA ARG A 115 -4.68 -9.05 4.46
C ARG A 115 -4.78 -7.73 5.21
N ALA A 116 -4.80 -6.60 4.50
CA ALA A 116 -4.98 -5.29 5.12
C ALA A 116 -6.35 -5.17 5.82
N ARG A 117 -7.42 -5.68 5.21
CA ARG A 117 -8.75 -5.72 5.80
C ARG A 117 -8.81 -6.64 7.02
N ALA A 118 -8.22 -7.82 6.92
CA ALA A 118 -8.14 -8.75 8.05
C ALA A 118 -7.39 -8.12 9.24
N ALA A 119 -6.28 -7.46 9.00
CA ALA A 119 -5.52 -6.74 10.04
C ALA A 119 -6.35 -5.62 10.68
N ALA A 120 -7.07 -4.83 9.87
CA ALA A 120 -7.96 -3.77 10.37
C ALA A 120 -9.12 -4.34 11.21
N THR A 121 -9.73 -5.44 10.75
CA THR A 121 -10.84 -6.10 11.46
C THR A 121 -10.38 -6.74 12.77
N ALA A 122 -9.17 -7.28 12.82
CA ALA A 122 -8.62 -7.89 14.03
C ALA A 122 -8.40 -6.87 15.16
N GLY A 123 -8.32 -5.56 14.85
CA GLY A 123 -8.10 -4.52 15.84
C GLY A 123 -6.76 -4.62 16.57
N LEU A 124 -5.86 -5.47 16.10
CA LEU A 124 -4.54 -5.66 16.68
C LEU A 124 -3.53 -4.76 16.00
N ILE A 125 -2.78 -4.03 16.81
CA ILE A 125 -1.65 -3.25 16.29
C ILE A 125 -0.54 -4.24 15.88
N PRO A 126 -0.07 -4.22 14.62
CA PRO A 126 1.03 -5.07 14.20
C PRO A 126 2.29 -4.79 15.01
N PRO A 127 3.12 -5.81 15.28
CA PRO A 127 4.39 -5.59 15.97
C PRO A 127 5.29 -4.66 15.13
N PRO A 128 6.16 -3.88 15.77
CA PRO A 128 7.09 -3.02 15.07
C PRO A 128 8.07 -3.85 14.22
N LEU A 129 8.61 -3.21 13.20
CA LEU A 129 9.73 -3.77 12.47
C LEU A 129 10.97 -3.78 13.36
N ILE A 130 11.70 -4.90 13.39
CA ILE A 130 12.94 -5.03 14.17
C ILE A 130 14.12 -4.55 13.31
N ASP A 131 14.96 -3.68 13.87
CA ASP A 131 16.20 -3.16 13.26
C ASP A 131 16.01 -2.66 11.80
N SER A 132 14.86 -2.05 11.53
CA SER A 132 14.54 -1.63 10.17
C SER A 132 15.06 -0.23 9.86
N PRO A 133 15.79 -0.04 8.74
CA PRO A 133 16.27 1.27 8.29
C PRO A 133 15.12 2.23 7.90
N LYS A 134 13.88 1.74 7.85
CA LYS A 134 12.69 2.56 7.60
C LYS A 134 12.24 3.34 8.85
N CYS A 135 12.53 2.83 10.05
CA CYS A 135 12.03 3.38 11.31
C CYS A 135 12.47 4.85 11.56
N PRO A 136 13.74 5.25 11.39
CA PRO A 136 14.18 6.62 11.66
C PRO A 136 13.48 7.70 10.83
N ARG A 137 12.90 7.33 9.69
CA ARG A 137 12.19 8.26 8.78
C ARG A 137 10.68 8.03 8.76
N CYS A 138 10.18 7.14 9.59
CA CYS A 138 8.76 6.81 9.67
C CYS A 138 8.02 7.87 10.48
N SER A 139 6.95 8.42 9.93
CA SER A 139 6.09 9.38 10.65
C SER A 139 5.42 8.79 11.89
N LEU A 140 5.35 7.47 12.00
CA LEU A 140 4.76 6.75 13.12
C LEU A 140 5.80 6.33 14.19
N VAL A 141 7.09 6.65 14.05
CA VAL A 141 8.14 6.18 14.96
C VAL A 141 7.86 6.58 16.41
N GLY A 142 7.37 7.79 16.65
CA GLY A 142 7.03 8.30 17.99
C GLY A 142 5.76 7.67 18.60
N ILE A 143 4.98 6.94 17.82
CA ILE A 143 3.80 6.19 18.30
C ILE A 143 4.13 4.70 18.39
N CYS A 144 4.84 4.18 17.39
CA CYS A 144 5.22 2.77 17.28
C CYS A 144 6.29 2.38 18.32
N LEU A 145 7.21 3.31 18.65
CA LEU A 145 8.32 3.11 19.60
C LEU A 145 9.00 1.76 19.36
N PRO A 146 9.62 1.53 18.18
CA PRO A 146 10.05 0.20 17.76
C PRO A 146 11.07 -0.44 18.71
N ASP A 147 12.03 0.33 19.19
CA ASP A 147 13.10 -0.17 20.05
C ASP A 147 12.56 -0.54 21.45
N GLU A 148 11.76 0.33 22.04
CA GLU A 148 11.12 0.11 23.34
C GLU A 148 10.13 -1.05 23.28
N THR A 149 9.31 -1.10 22.22
CA THR A 149 8.34 -2.18 22.02
C THR A 149 9.04 -3.53 21.83
N ALA A 150 10.12 -3.56 21.05
CA ALA A 150 10.92 -4.77 20.85
C ALA A 150 11.61 -5.21 22.16
N ALA A 151 12.13 -4.28 22.95
CA ALA A 151 12.71 -4.57 24.25
C ALA A 151 11.67 -5.16 25.23
N MET A 152 10.49 -4.56 25.29
CA MET A 152 9.39 -5.06 26.12
C MET A 152 8.89 -6.45 25.69
N MET A 153 8.86 -6.71 24.39
CA MET A 153 8.49 -8.04 23.88
C MET A 153 9.52 -9.10 24.27
N ARG A 154 10.82 -8.81 24.17
CA ARG A 154 11.89 -9.69 24.62
C ARG A 154 11.77 -9.97 26.12
N PHE A 155 11.63 -8.93 26.94
CA PHE A 155 11.47 -9.06 28.37
C PHE A 155 10.28 -9.96 28.77
N ARG A 156 9.12 -9.79 28.07
CA ARG A 156 7.95 -10.66 28.32
C ARG A 156 8.17 -12.11 27.91
N GLN A 157 8.96 -12.37 26.86
CA GLN A 157 9.30 -13.74 26.45
C GLN A 157 10.23 -14.41 27.47
N GLU A 158 11.22 -13.68 27.96
CA GLU A 158 12.15 -14.14 28.99
C GLU A 158 11.42 -14.42 30.33
N ALA A 159 10.54 -13.52 30.74
CA ALA A 159 9.73 -13.68 31.96
C ALA A 159 8.74 -14.87 31.87
N ARG A 160 8.25 -15.22 30.69
CA ARG A 160 7.41 -16.42 30.49
C ARG A 160 8.20 -17.73 30.51
N GLY A 161 9.52 -17.68 30.24
CA GLY A 161 10.42 -18.82 30.32
C GLY A 161 10.91 -19.10 31.76
N ASP A 162 10.79 -18.14 32.67
CA ASP A 162 11.17 -18.24 34.05
C ASP A 162 9.91 -18.19 34.94
N ASP A 163 9.33 -19.35 35.17
CA ASP A 163 8.12 -19.53 36.02
C ASP A 163 8.33 -19.14 37.50
N ARG A 164 9.53 -18.64 37.86
CA ARG A 164 9.94 -18.34 39.25
C ARG A 164 9.81 -16.87 39.64
N GLN A 165 9.41 -15.96 38.78
CA GLN A 165 9.47 -14.52 39.05
C GLN A 165 8.14 -13.76 39.04
N LEU A 166 7.00 -14.42 39.11
CA LEU A 166 5.70 -13.78 39.23
C LEU A 166 5.13 -13.67 40.66
N THR A 167 5.95 -13.87 41.68
CA THR A 167 5.53 -13.70 43.10
C THR A 167 5.95 -12.35 43.68
N LEU A 168 5.90 -11.26 42.93
CA LEU A 168 6.22 -9.93 43.47
C LEU A 168 5.05 -9.24 44.18
N PHE A 169 3.88 -9.86 44.24
CA PHE A 169 2.74 -9.42 45.03
C PHE A 169 2.00 -10.62 45.61
N GLU A 170 2.53 -11.19 46.69
CA GLU A 170 1.66 -11.89 47.63
C GLU A 170 0.86 -10.84 48.40
N PRO A 171 -0.47 -10.87 48.41
CA PRO A 171 -1.25 -10.00 49.28
C PRO A 171 -0.94 -10.41 50.73
N PRO A 172 -0.89 -9.47 51.69
CA PRO A 172 -0.65 -9.79 53.08
C PRO A 172 -1.74 -10.76 53.57
N GLU A 173 -1.31 -11.84 54.24
CA GLU A 173 -2.23 -12.77 54.92
C GLU A 173 -3.08 -11.96 55.92
N GLU A 174 -4.40 -12.00 55.72
CA GLU A 174 -5.34 -11.43 56.71
C GLU A 174 -5.22 -12.24 58.00
N ALA A 175 -4.83 -11.55 59.11
CA ALA A 175 -4.79 -12.07 60.48
C ALA A 175 -6.15 -11.89 61.16
#